data_943d9861065dd073e995639dc7a9d7aa
#
_entry.id   943d9861065dd073e995639dc7a9d7aa
#
_cell.length_a   1.000
_cell.length_b   1.000
_cell.length_c   1.000
_cell.angle_alpha   90.00
_cell.angle_beta   90.00
_cell.angle_gamma   90.00
#
_symmetry.space_group_name_H-M   'P 1'
#
loop_
_entity.id
_entity.type
_entity.pdbx_description
1 polymer ?
#
loop_
_entity_poly.entity_id
_entity_poly.type
_entity_poly.pdbx_seq_one_letter_code
_entity_poly.pdbx_strand_id
1 'polypeptide(L)'
;MIENKNISIAKFVEDLFQKLTYICLPDGIHCTKSDTQFFIIQDYNYPLYGISCYEQIKSQRDDTIENTRNFIQKSLCILTILPLYSPLYAKLSVTLETFFNQTSLKDKNIINDLYQNFFLDGETNFRLDEMNFVFATRKLICFTKEKIFLILKMILLEKKILIFSNISGNVCSFLYNLLVLIPGQILFNLKNGNDIKIYLKHLKFYGLPLKIFHSNYKIYPLISLYEIDQIEEEKDVNYIMGTTNQLIWNESFEKKKVDLMINIDKMEIIPFFKTDKKEIFEYTKEEKDIYYNIENKLNSHKVNYNNTNWLNSNEIDDEIDDYIRNEFSKYFKDMLIKLSLIQNMININNIAKLLNVQNLDNLYSQSILDEKAIKSILKKLFPNSNYISFLSLFSKTKSFSYWISDVSENLFYLSPYISSDKSITFFLEDGNTYIGTFNKGLFDGFGTMSSLDNKYLYEGEWKDGLKHGNGQLITEKIKYSGKFENDVFSGSKGVLCDEKGNIYEGDFVNGKFDGYGHYKMSNGDNYIGQFKNGFFEGKGQLTDKKGNVFNGNFVKGKKDGHGLIVTNKGEIIEGKFKDGIFFRINNNNNDIYK
;
A
#
# COMPACT_ATOMS: atom_id res chain seq x y z
N MET A 1 2.55 21.90 25.28
CA MET A 1 3.10 22.28 23.95
C MET A 1 2.46 23.56 23.37
N ILE A 2 1.73 24.32 24.15
CA ILE A 2 1.16 25.64 23.78
C ILE A 2 2.07 26.80 24.30
N GLU A 3 3.21 26.46 24.88
CA GLU A 3 4.00 27.41 25.68
C GLU A 3 4.88 28.41 24.90
N ASN A 4 4.91 28.37 23.57
CA ASN A 4 5.82 29.24 22.80
C ASN A 4 5.20 30.40 22.01
N LYS A 5 3.91 30.67 22.17
CA LYS A 5 3.30 31.99 21.83
C LYS A 5 2.39 32.37 22.99
N ASN A 6 2.60 33.55 23.56
CA ASN A 6 1.83 34.15 24.67
C ASN A 6 0.33 34.39 24.37
N ILE A 7 -0.34 33.44 23.74
CA ILE A 7 -1.78 33.45 23.49
C ILE A 7 -2.41 32.62 24.61
N SER A 8 -3.25 33.23 25.42
CA SER A 8 -4.02 32.49 26.43
C SER A 8 -4.90 31.43 25.72
N ILE A 9 -5.06 30.26 26.34
CA ILE A 9 -5.90 29.17 25.80
C ILE A 9 -7.30 29.70 25.47
N ALA A 10 -7.83 30.61 26.27
CA ALA A 10 -9.14 31.24 26.04
C ALA A 10 -9.17 32.01 24.72
N LYS A 11 -8.15 32.82 24.41
CA LYS A 11 -8.07 33.56 23.16
C LYS A 11 -7.89 32.63 21.95
N PHE A 12 -7.11 31.58 22.08
CA PHE A 12 -6.97 30.54 21.06
C PHE A 12 -8.32 29.90 20.73
N VAL A 13 -9.07 29.51 21.75
CA VAL A 13 -10.40 28.90 21.59
C VAL A 13 -11.38 29.88 20.95
N GLU A 14 -11.35 31.13 21.34
CA GLU A 14 -12.23 32.19 20.79
C GLU A 14 -11.93 32.45 19.30
N ASP A 15 -10.65 32.61 18.92
CA ASP A 15 -10.23 32.78 17.52
C ASP A 15 -10.61 31.54 16.67
N LEU A 16 -10.45 30.35 17.23
CA LEU A 16 -10.84 29.12 16.55
C LEU A 16 -12.35 29.04 16.34
N PHE A 17 -13.17 29.37 17.36
CA PHE A 17 -14.62 29.38 17.24
C PHE A 17 -15.10 30.40 16.20
N GLN A 18 -14.51 31.57 16.15
CA GLN A 18 -14.86 32.59 15.13
C GLN A 18 -14.59 32.04 13.73
N LYS A 19 -13.41 31.40 13.48
CA LYS A 19 -13.10 30.82 12.19
C LYS A 19 -14.03 29.67 11.83
N LEU A 20 -14.33 28.78 12.77
CA LEU A 20 -15.21 27.64 12.54
C LEU A 20 -16.64 28.05 12.13
N THR A 21 -17.14 29.17 12.59
CA THR A 21 -18.49 29.67 12.20
C THR A 21 -18.58 29.97 10.70
N TYR A 22 -17.48 30.33 10.05
CA TYR A 22 -17.42 30.56 8.61
C TYR A 22 -17.05 29.31 7.82
N ILE A 23 -16.14 28.50 8.34
CA ILE A 23 -15.62 27.32 7.64
C ILE A 23 -16.63 26.16 7.68
N CYS A 24 -17.35 25.97 8.80
CA CYS A 24 -18.25 24.83 8.99
C CYS A 24 -19.58 24.91 8.22
N LEU A 25 -19.88 26.05 7.61
CA LEU A 25 -21.07 26.28 6.81
C LEU A 25 -20.63 26.75 5.40
N PRO A 26 -20.71 25.89 4.39
CA PRO A 26 -20.21 26.21 3.05
C PRO A 26 -21.02 27.34 2.39
N ASP A 27 -20.37 28.06 1.47
CA ASP A 27 -21.04 28.97 0.58
C ASP A 27 -22.12 28.22 -0.24
N GLY A 28 -23.32 28.80 -0.36
CA GLY A 28 -24.41 28.12 -1.08
C GLY A 28 -25.21 27.11 -0.26
N ILE A 29 -25.02 27.06 1.05
CA ILE A 29 -25.72 26.18 2.01
C ILE A 29 -27.25 26.13 1.84
N HIS A 30 -27.86 27.17 1.29
CA HIS A 30 -29.30 27.25 1.06
C HIS A 30 -29.78 26.36 -0.08
N CYS A 31 -28.86 25.83 -0.89
CA CYS A 31 -29.17 25.00 -2.06
C CYS A 31 -29.28 23.50 -1.75
N THR A 32 -28.79 23.07 -0.57
CA THR A 32 -28.74 21.66 -0.18
C THR A 32 -29.42 21.43 1.16
N LYS A 33 -30.09 20.27 1.30
CA LYS A 33 -30.70 19.86 2.58
C LYS A 33 -29.62 19.44 3.59
N SER A 34 -28.60 18.75 3.12
CA SER A 34 -27.47 18.27 3.91
C SER A 34 -26.21 18.27 3.05
N ASP A 35 -25.07 18.49 3.65
CA ASP A 35 -23.76 18.39 3.00
C ASP A 35 -22.67 18.07 4.01
N THR A 36 -21.50 17.63 3.52
CA THR A 36 -20.33 17.35 4.34
C THR A 36 -19.10 17.97 3.71
N GLN A 37 -18.29 18.62 4.51
CA GLN A 37 -17.07 19.25 4.05
C GLN A 37 -15.88 18.82 4.90
N PHE A 38 -14.72 18.74 4.26
CA PHE A 38 -13.42 18.54 4.87
C PHE A 38 -12.62 19.83 4.72
N PHE A 39 -11.92 20.25 5.77
CA PHE A 39 -11.12 21.46 5.75
C PHE A 39 -9.83 21.29 6.55
N ILE A 40 -8.88 22.20 6.33
CA ILE A 40 -7.59 22.23 7.03
C ILE A 40 -7.36 23.66 7.52
N ILE A 41 -7.11 23.83 8.82
CA ILE A 41 -6.72 25.10 9.41
C ILE A 41 -5.20 25.08 9.60
N GLN A 42 -4.50 25.93 8.85
CA GLN A 42 -3.02 25.92 8.79
C GLN A 42 -2.36 26.98 9.69
N ASP A 43 -3.14 27.85 10.35
CA ASP A 43 -2.65 29.03 11.09
C ASP A 43 -1.93 28.71 12.41
N TYR A 44 -1.84 27.43 12.77
CA TYR A 44 -1.23 26.98 14.01
C TYR A 44 0.07 26.22 13.77
N ASN A 45 0.82 25.96 14.84
CA ASN A 45 2.09 25.18 14.76
C ASN A 45 1.92 23.80 14.14
N TYR A 46 0.71 23.25 14.17
CA TYR A 46 0.31 22.01 13.52
C TYR A 46 -0.99 22.23 12.75
N PRO A 47 -1.15 21.64 11.55
CA PRO A 47 -2.42 21.72 10.84
C PRO A 47 -3.50 21.01 11.66
N LEU A 48 -4.69 21.65 11.75
CA LEU A 48 -5.90 21.04 12.27
C LEU A 48 -6.75 20.57 11.10
N TYR A 49 -7.10 19.29 11.12
CA TYR A 49 -7.96 18.67 10.13
C TYR A 49 -9.38 18.63 10.65
N GLY A 50 -10.34 19.17 9.88
CA GLY A 50 -11.73 19.27 10.28
C GLY A 50 -12.66 18.53 9.33
N ILE A 51 -13.70 17.94 9.91
CA ILE A 51 -14.86 17.46 9.18
C ILE A 51 -16.09 18.11 9.76
N SER A 52 -16.95 18.68 8.91
CA SER A 52 -18.21 19.27 9.28
C SER A 52 -19.33 18.65 8.47
N CYS A 53 -20.31 18.07 9.15
CA CYS A 53 -21.54 17.60 8.55
C CYS A 53 -22.66 18.57 8.92
N TYR A 54 -23.39 19.02 7.93
CA TYR A 54 -24.44 20.01 8.04
C TYR A 54 -25.80 19.43 7.64
N GLU A 55 -26.87 19.86 8.33
CA GLU A 55 -28.24 19.54 7.97
C GLU A 55 -29.16 20.75 8.19
N GLN A 56 -30.17 20.85 7.31
CA GLN A 56 -31.23 21.85 7.38
C GLN A 56 -32.49 21.20 7.93
N ILE A 57 -32.98 21.73 9.08
CA ILE A 57 -34.14 21.22 9.80
C ILE A 57 -35.27 22.21 9.70
N LYS A 58 -36.53 21.75 9.54
CA LYS A 58 -37.70 22.62 9.66
C LYS A 58 -37.79 23.12 11.09
N SER A 59 -37.93 24.45 11.26
CA SER A 59 -38.21 25.05 12.56
C SER A 59 -39.55 24.51 13.06
N GLN A 60 -39.55 23.86 14.23
CA GLN A 60 -40.78 23.63 14.96
C GLN A 60 -41.17 25.01 15.53
N ARG A 61 -42.31 25.55 15.13
CA ARG A 61 -42.82 26.81 15.62
C ARG A 61 -43.07 26.67 17.12
N ASP A 62 -42.15 27.13 17.94
CA ASP A 62 -42.47 27.60 19.28
C ASP A 62 -43.02 29.03 19.09
N ASP A 63 -44.32 29.22 19.37
CA ASP A 63 -45.07 30.46 19.15
C ASP A 63 -44.55 31.67 20.00
N THR A 64 -43.41 31.55 20.65
CA THR A 64 -42.89 32.56 21.60
C THR A 64 -41.68 33.35 21.12
N ILE A 65 -41.14 33.08 19.95
CA ILE A 65 -40.01 33.83 19.39
C ILE A 65 -40.32 34.16 17.91
N GLU A 66 -40.28 35.45 17.55
CA GLU A 66 -40.36 35.95 16.17
C GLU A 66 -39.22 35.41 15.28
N ASN A 67 -39.16 34.13 15.05
CA ASN A 67 -38.24 33.55 14.10
C ASN A 67 -38.89 33.58 12.70
N THR A 68 -38.51 34.56 11.90
CA THR A 68 -38.91 34.71 10.50
C THR A 68 -38.39 33.61 9.57
N ARG A 69 -37.58 32.66 10.05
CA ARG A 69 -36.97 31.62 9.25
C ARG A 69 -37.70 30.29 9.40
N ASN A 70 -38.13 29.71 8.28
CA ASN A 70 -38.80 28.40 8.24
C ASN A 70 -37.86 27.22 8.51
N PHE A 71 -36.54 27.44 8.48
CA PHE A 71 -35.52 26.39 8.62
C PHE A 71 -34.40 26.86 9.55
N ILE A 72 -33.88 25.90 10.32
CA ILE A 72 -32.67 26.05 11.15
C ILE A 72 -31.56 25.23 10.48
N GLN A 73 -30.42 25.86 10.28
CA GLN A 73 -29.21 25.24 9.75
C GLN A 73 -28.23 25.00 10.88
N LYS A 74 -27.77 23.74 11.02
CA LYS A 74 -26.78 23.37 12.03
C LYS A 74 -25.74 22.45 11.43
N SER A 75 -24.52 22.54 11.92
CA SER A 75 -23.46 21.62 11.61
C SER A 75 -22.89 20.98 12.87
N LEU A 76 -22.44 19.75 12.74
CA LEU A 76 -21.63 19.06 13.72
C LEU A 76 -20.22 18.92 13.16
N CYS A 77 -19.23 19.41 13.92
CA CYS A 77 -17.85 19.48 13.47
C CYS A 77 -16.93 18.73 14.42
N ILE A 78 -15.99 17.98 13.85
CA ILE A 78 -14.88 17.34 14.59
C ILE A 78 -13.56 17.92 14.07
N LEU A 79 -12.68 18.28 15.02
CA LEU A 79 -11.32 18.70 14.74
C LEU A 79 -10.33 17.66 15.26
N THR A 80 -9.30 17.38 14.49
CA THR A 80 -8.24 16.45 14.85
C THR A 80 -6.88 16.96 14.34
N ILE A 81 -5.82 16.50 14.97
CA ILE A 81 -4.43 16.77 14.52
C ILE A 81 -3.97 15.76 13.44
N LEU A 82 -4.79 14.77 13.11
CA LEU A 82 -4.52 13.73 12.12
C LEU A 82 -5.60 13.76 11.02
N PRO A 83 -5.28 13.43 9.77
CA PRO A 83 -6.22 13.43 8.64
C PRO A 83 -7.16 12.20 8.66
N LEU A 84 -7.92 12.02 9.73
CA LEU A 84 -8.81 10.86 9.97
C LEU A 84 -10.19 11.00 9.32
N TYR A 85 -10.26 11.51 8.09
CA TYR A 85 -11.53 11.86 7.46
C TYR A 85 -12.48 10.67 7.28
N SER A 86 -11.98 9.53 6.77
CA SER A 86 -12.81 8.37 6.48
C SER A 86 -13.44 7.76 7.76
N PRO A 87 -12.67 7.38 8.79
CA PRO A 87 -13.28 6.84 10.01
C PRO A 87 -14.15 7.85 10.76
N LEU A 88 -13.82 9.15 10.69
CA LEU A 88 -14.62 10.20 11.32
C LEU A 88 -15.94 10.43 10.57
N TYR A 89 -15.92 10.45 9.24
CA TYR A 89 -17.13 10.64 8.43
C TYR A 89 -18.16 9.54 8.70
N ALA A 90 -17.74 8.28 8.66
CA ALA A 90 -18.63 7.14 8.86
C ALA A 90 -19.40 7.23 10.19
N LYS A 91 -18.69 7.62 11.28
CA LYS A 91 -19.31 7.76 12.60
C LYS A 91 -20.08 9.07 12.75
N LEU A 92 -19.57 10.17 12.20
CA LEU A 92 -20.19 11.49 12.31
C LEU A 92 -21.53 11.55 11.56
N SER A 93 -21.63 10.93 10.38
CA SER A 93 -22.86 10.92 9.59
C SER A 93 -24.01 10.22 10.33
N VAL A 94 -23.74 9.06 10.95
CA VAL A 94 -24.73 8.32 11.76
C VAL A 94 -25.12 9.11 13.02
N THR A 95 -24.13 9.72 13.69
CA THR A 95 -24.38 10.53 14.89
C THR A 95 -25.20 11.77 14.57
N LEU A 96 -24.93 12.41 13.43
CA LEU A 96 -25.67 13.59 12.97
C LEU A 96 -27.15 13.28 12.77
N GLU A 97 -27.45 12.20 12.02
CA GLU A 97 -28.82 11.75 11.78
C GLU A 97 -29.56 11.47 13.10
N THR A 98 -28.90 10.76 14.02
CA THR A 98 -29.47 10.45 15.34
C THR A 98 -29.66 11.73 16.17
N PHE A 99 -28.71 12.63 16.18
CA PHE A 99 -28.77 13.88 16.93
C PHE A 99 -29.91 14.79 16.44
N PHE A 100 -30.13 14.91 15.12
CA PHE A 100 -31.17 15.76 14.57
C PHE A 100 -32.57 15.15 14.65
N ASN A 101 -32.68 13.84 14.79
CA ASN A 101 -33.97 13.15 15.03
C ASN A 101 -34.43 13.18 16.49
N GLN A 102 -33.68 13.79 17.40
CA GLN A 102 -34.09 13.95 18.80
C GLN A 102 -35.23 14.95 18.97
N THR A 103 -36.05 14.74 19.97
CA THR A 103 -37.15 15.68 20.35
C THR A 103 -36.61 17.01 20.87
N SER A 104 -35.39 17.04 21.41
CA SER A 104 -34.74 18.25 21.90
C SER A 104 -33.26 18.29 21.52
N LEU A 105 -32.86 19.28 20.74
CA LEU A 105 -31.47 19.54 20.36
C LEU A 105 -30.61 20.09 21.54
N LYS A 106 -31.18 20.23 22.74
CA LYS A 106 -30.45 20.59 23.96
C LYS A 106 -29.73 19.42 24.61
N ASP A 107 -30.18 18.18 24.31
CA ASP A 107 -29.52 16.97 24.78
C ASP A 107 -28.25 16.71 23.94
N LYS A 108 -27.09 16.75 24.61
CA LYS A 108 -25.78 16.55 24.00
C LYS A 108 -25.17 15.19 24.36
N ASN A 109 -25.91 14.29 24.98
CA ASN A 109 -25.38 12.98 25.41
C ASN A 109 -24.82 12.18 24.24
N ILE A 110 -25.51 12.14 23.10
CA ILE A 110 -25.04 11.47 21.88
C ILE A 110 -23.68 12.01 21.41
N ILE A 111 -23.46 13.34 21.49
CA ILE A 111 -22.18 13.96 21.12
C ILE A 111 -21.09 13.58 22.14
N ASN A 112 -21.44 13.52 23.43
CA ASN A 112 -20.50 13.07 24.46
C ASN A 112 -20.14 11.60 24.28
N ASP A 113 -21.09 10.74 23.95
CA ASP A 113 -20.87 9.32 23.67
C ASP A 113 -19.99 9.13 22.44
N LEU A 114 -20.19 9.90 21.38
CA LEU A 114 -19.33 9.93 20.21
C LEU A 114 -17.90 10.29 20.60
N TYR A 115 -17.72 11.35 21.39
CA TYR A 115 -16.42 11.78 21.88
C TYR A 115 -15.74 10.70 22.71
N GLN A 116 -16.47 10.10 23.67
CA GLN A 116 -15.96 9.02 24.52
C GLN A 116 -15.49 7.81 23.69
N ASN A 117 -16.32 7.37 22.74
CA ASN A 117 -16.01 6.23 21.87
C ASN A 117 -14.82 6.47 20.93
N PHE A 118 -14.46 7.73 20.66
CA PHE A 118 -13.29 8.04 19.83
C PHE A 118 -12.00 8.25 20.62
N PHE A 119 -12.08 8.78 21.84
CA PHE A 119 -10.93 9.40 22.48
C PHE A 119 -10.51 8.77 23.81
N LEU A 120 -11.35 7.92 24.44
CA LEU A 120 -11.02 7.36 25.75
C LEU A 120 -10.13 6.11 25.69
N ASP A 121 -10.15 5.35 24.61
CA ASP A 121 -9.31 4.14 24.51
C ASP A 121 -7.83 4.44 24.20
N GLY A 122 -7.40 5.71 24.21
CA GLY A 122 -6.01 6.19 24.16
C GLY A 122 -5.14 5.71 23.01
N GLU A 123 -5.50 4.60 22.37
CA GLU A 123 -4.85 3.99 21.23
C GLU A 123 -5.89 3.60 20.18
N THR A 124 -6.31 4.54 19.35
CA THR A 124 -7.11 4.23 18.19
C THR A 124 -6.25 3.47 17.17
N ASN A 125 -6.33 2.16 17.20
CA ASN A 125 -5.73 1.29 16.18
C ASN A 125 -6.64 1.30 14.95
N PHE A 126 -6.42 2.27 14.06
CA PHE A 126 -7.10 2.27 12.76
C PHE A 126 -6.47 1.24 11.83
N ARG A 127 -7.32 0.51 11.10
CA ARG A 127 -6.89 -0.38 10.03
C ARG A 127 -6.73 0.41 8.73
N LEU A 128 -5.93 -0.11 7.82
CA LEU A 128 -5.66 0.56 6.53
C LEU A 128 -6.93 0.69 5.68
N ASP A 129 -7.80 -0.33 5.69
CA ASP A 129 -9.10 -0.33 5.01
C ASP A 129 -10.04 0.75 5.57
N GLU A 130 -10.10 0.94 6.90
CA GLU A 130 -10.91 2.00 7.52
C GLU A 130 -10.49 3.40 7.08
N MET A 131 -9.20 3.61 6.82
CA MET A 131 -8.68 4.90 6.35
C MET A 131 -9.12 5.24 4.93
N ASN A 132 -9.45 4.24 4.11
CA ASN A 132 -9.82 4.39 2.71
C ASN A 132 -11.33 4.24 2.45
N PHE A 133 -12.11 3.84 3.45
CA PHE A 133 -13.51 3.42 3.32
C PHE A 133 -14.44 4.42 2.60
N VAL A 134 -14.24 5.72 2.78
CA VAL A 134 -15.10 6.76 2.16
C VAL A 134 -14.66 7.13 0.75
N PHE A 135 -13.47 6.70 0.31
CA PHE A 135 -12.86 7.16 -0.92
C PHE A 135 -13.09 6.17 -2.08
N ALA A 136 -14.13 6.44 -2.87
CA ALA A 136 -14.46 5.67 -4.08
C ALA A 136 -13.56 6.09 -5.26
N THR A 137 -12.35 5.55 -5.34
CA THR A 137 -11.38 5.87 -6.41
C THR A 137 -11.90 5.53 -7.79
N ARG A 138 -12.77 4.50 -7.91
CA ARG A 138 -13.45 4.16 -9.17
C ARG A 138 -14.29 5.31 -9.74
N LYS A 139 -15.01 6.08 -8.89
CA LYS A 139 -15.79 7.26 -9.34
C LYS A 139 -14.87 8.32 -9.93
N LEU A 140 -13.72 8.55 -9.29
CA LEU A 140 -12.69 9.46 -9.79
C LEU A 140 -12.19 9.03 -11.18
N ILE A 141 -11.87 7.74 -11.36
CA ILE A 141 -11.37 7.23 -12.64
C ILE A 141 -12.44 7.31 -13.72
N CYS A 142 -13.69 6.97 -13.42
CA CYS A 142 -14.78 7.08 -14.40
C CYS A 142 -15.06 8.52 -14.82
N PHE A 143 -14.92 9.48 -13.90
CA PHE A 143 -15.02 10.90 -14.21
C PHE A 143 -13.84 11.39 -15.04
N THR A 144 -12.62 11.14 -14.59
CA THR A 144 -11.40 11.70 -15.18
C THR A 144 -10.92 10.98 -16.42
N LYS A 145 -11.25 9.68 -16.51
CA LYS A 145 -10.72 8.78 -17.53
C LYS A 145 -9.18 8.86 -17.60
N GLU A 146 -8.60 8.86 -18.76
CA GLU A 146 -7.16 9.02 -18.96
C GLU A 146 -6.61 10.33 -18.37
N LYS A 147 -7.45 11.39 -18.26
CA LYS A 147 -7.02 12.70 -17.73
C LYS A 147 -6.56 12.65 -16.28
N ILE A 148 -6.77 11.53 -15.56
CA ILE A 148 -6.22 11.34 -14.21
C ILE A 148 -4.70 11.51 -14.18
N PHE A 149 -3.97 11.00 -15.18
CA PHE A 149 -2.52 11.15 -15.25
C PHE A 149 -2.09 12.60 -15.46
N LEU A 150 -2.86 13.37 -16.25
CA LEU A 150 -2.65 14.81 -16.38
C LEU A 150 -2.78 15.51 -15.01
N ILE A 151 -3.85 15.23 -14.27
CA ILE A 151 -4.08 15.85 -12.96
C ILE A 151 -2.95 15.50 -12.00
N LEU A 152 -2.55 14.23 -11.90
CA LEU A 152 -1.46 13.79 -11.04
C LEU A 152 -0.11 14.43 -11.42
N LYS A 153 0.19 14.54 -12.73
CA LYS A 153 1.37 15.26 -13.21
C LYS A 153 1.35 16.74 -12.79
N MET A 154 0.18 17.39 -12.86
CA MET A 154 0.03 18.79 -12.43
C MET A 154 0.24 18.95 -10.94
N ILE A 155 -0.24 18.02 -10.12
CA ILE A 155 0.01 17.98 -8.67
C ILE A 155 1.51 17.85 -8.38
N LEU A 156 2.17 16.87 -9.00
CA LEU A 156 3.60 16.65 -8.81
C LEU A 156 4.47 17.81 -9.29
N LEU A 157 4.02 18.53 -10.31
CA LEU A 157 4.68 19.75 -10.81
C LEU A 157 4.31 21.01 -10.01
N GLU A 158 3.63 20.84 -8.87
CA GLU A 158 3.26 21.94 -7.97
C GLU A 158 2.48 23.05 -8.67
N LYS A 159 1.49 22.68 -9.53
CA LYS A 159 0.68 23.61 -10.33
C LYS A 159 -0.55 24.09 -9.59
N LYS A 160 -1.05 25.28 -9.95
CA LYS A 160 -2.30 25.83 -9.41
C LYS A 160 -3.50 25.11 -10.01
N ILE A 161 -4.28 24.44 -9.15
CA ILE A 161 -5.46 23.66 -9.54
C ILE A 161 -6.68 24.17 -8.79
N LEU A 162 -7.77 24.45 -9.53
CA LEU A 162 -9.08 24.82 -8.98
C LEU A 162 -10.10 23.73 -9.29
N ILE A 163 -10.81 23.28 -8.25
CA ILE A 163 -11.87 22.28 -8.31
C ILE A 163 -13.18 22.93 -7.91
N PHE A 164 -14.23 22.73 -8.69
CA PHE A 164 -15.55 23.31 -8.47
C PHE A 164 -16.67 22.27 -8.50
N SER A 165 -17.61 22.39 -7.59
CA SER A 165 -18.94 21.77 -7.62
C SER A 165 -19.91 22.62 -6.79
N ASN A 166 -21.21 22.56 -7.09
CA ASN A 166 -22.23 23.19 -6.26
C ASN A 166 -22.42 22.50 -4.88
N ILE A 167 -21.84 21.31 -4.69
CA ILE A 167 -21.91 20.52 -3.46
C ILE A 167 -20.50 20.42 -2.87
N SER A 168 -20.32 20.89 -1.63
CA SER A 168 -19.01 20.94 -0.99
C SER A 168 -18.44 19.54 -0.74
N GLY A 169 -19.28 18.58 -0.39
CA GLY A 169 -18.88 17.17 -0.23
C GLY A 169 -18.31 16.56 -1.49
N ASN A 170 -18.81 16.91 -2.66
CA ASN A 170 -18.27 16.44 -3.94
C ASN A 170 -16.87 17.00 -4.18
N VAL A 171 -16.65 18.30 -3.92
CA VAL A 171 -15.35 18.95 -4.04
C VAL A 171 -14.32 18.27 -3.14
N CYS A 172 -14.65 18.14 -1.86
CA CYS A 172 -13.78 17.53 -0.86
C CYS A 172 -13.48 16.06 -1.18
N SER A 173 -14.50 15.28 -1.52
CA SER A 173 -14.34 13.87 -1.88
C SER A 173 -13.48 13.69 -3.13
N PHE A 174 -13.70 14.50 -4.16
CA PHE A 174 -12.87 14.47 -5.38
C PHE A 174 -11.39 14.71 -5.06
N LEU A 175 -11.10 15.75 -4.29
CA LEU A 175 -9.74 16.12 -3.93
C LEU A 175 -9.06 15.02 -3.10
N TYR A 176 -9.74 14.48 -2.09
CA TYR A 176 -9.16 13.41 -1.28
C TYR A 176 -8.99 12.09 -2.04
N ASN A 177 -9.91 11.77 -2.97
CA ASN A 177 -9.72 10.64 -3.89
C ASN A 177 -8.47 10.79 -4.75
N LEU A 178 -8.12 12.00 -5.20
CA LEU A 178 -6.84 12.25 -5.87
C LEU A 178 -5.64 11.95 -4.95
N LEU A 179 -5.72 12.36 -3.69
CA LEU A 179 -4.63 12.15 -2.74
C LEU A 179 -4.44 10.69 -2.34
N VAL A 180 -5.53 9.92 -2.28
CA VAL A 180 -5.48 8.46 -2.01
C VAL A 180 -4.73 7.70 -3.09
N LEU A 181 -4.76 8.16 -4.35
CA LEU A 181 -3.99 7.54 -5.44
C LEU A 181 -2.48 7.74 -5.28
N ILE A 182 -2.04 8.74 -4.50
CA ILE A 182 -0.62 8.97 -4.23
C ILE A 182 -0.24 8.18 -2.97
N PRO A 183 0.64 7.17 -3.06
CA PRO A 183 0.88 6.23 -1.96
C PRO A 183 1.28 6.90 -0.66
N GLY A 184 0.55 6.61 0.41
CA GLY A 184 0.81 7.11 1.76
C GLY A 184 0.45 8.58 2.02
N GLN A 185 -0.04 9.33 1.02
CA GLN A 185 -0.27 10.78 1.17
C GLN A 185 -1.30 11.12 2.26
N ILE A 186 -2.36 10.32 2.40
CA ILE A 186 -3.36 10.50 3.47
C ILE A 186 -2.87 9.93 4.81
N LEU A 187 -1.99 8.92 4.77
CA LEU A 187 -1.48 8.24 5.96
C LEU A 187 -0.28 8.96 6.59
N PHE A 188 0.16 10.06 5.99
CA PHE A 188 1.30 10.83 6.49
C PHE A 188 1.04 11.31 7.93
N ASN A 189 1.99 11.02 8.84
CA ASN A 189 1.91 11.27 10.28
C ASN A 189 1.07 10.29 11.13
N LEU A 190 0.42 9.29 10.57
CA LEU A 190 -0.22 8.24 11.38
C LEU A 190 0.86 7.32 11.98
N LYS A 191 0.85 7.18 13.30
CA LYS A 191 1.82 6.33 14.03
C LYS A 191 1.19 5.07 14.62
N ASN A 192 -0.12 4.95 14.62
CA ASN A 192 -0.87 3.89 15.25
C ASN A 192 -1.44 2.90 14.22
N GLY A 193 -1.58 1.64 14.61
CA GLY A 193 -1.99 0.53 13.74
C GLY A 193 -0.79 -0.24 13.17
N ASN A 194 -0.75 -1.55 13.41
CA ASN A 194 0.37 -2.39 12.93
C ASN A 194 0.42 -2.43 11.40
N ASP A 195 -0.73 -2.59 10.74
CA ASP A 195 -0.82 -2.67 9.27
C ASP A 195 -0.38 -1.37 8.61
N ILE A 196 -0.77 -0.21 9.19
CA ILE A 196 -0.36 1.12 8.70
C ILE A 196 1.15 1.30 8.87
N LYS A 197 1.72 0.90 10.02
CA LYS A 197 3.18 0.97 10.26
C LYS A 197 3.97 0.14 9.26
N ILE A 198 3.49 -1.07 8.96
CA ILE A 198 4.09 -1.99 7.99
C ILE A 198 4.05 -1.35 6.61
N TYR A 199 2.88 -0.88 6.18
CA TYR A 199 2.71 -0.23 4.89
C TYR A 199 3.59 1.02 4.75
N LEU A 200 3.62 1.90 5.76
CA LEU A 200 4.46 3.10 5.74
C LEU A 200 5.96 2.75 5.77
N LYS A 201 6.37 1.69 6.49
CA LYS A 201 7.76 1.23 6.51
C LYS A 201 8.18 0.76 5.11
N HIS A 202 7.29 0.02 4.42
CA HIS A 202 7.53 -0.39 3.05
C HIS A 202 7.62 0.81 2.09
N LEU A 203 6.70 1.77 2.20
CA LEU A 203 6.72 2.99 1.38
C LEU A 203 7.98 3.83 1.60
N LYS A 204 8.50 3.86 2.83
CA LYS A 204 9.69 4.63 3.19
C LYS A 204 10.93 4.22 2.38
N PHE A 205 11.02 2.95 1.97
CA PHE A 205 12.10 2.50 1.10
C PHE A 205 12.15 3.28 -0.22
N TYR A 206 10.99 3.66 -0.77
CA TYR A 206 10.85 4.46 -1.99
C TYR A 206 10.89 5.97 -1.72
N GLY A 207 11.11 6.41 -0.47
CA GLY A 207 10.99 7.81 -0.07
C GLY A 207 9.53 8.31 -0.07
N LEU A 208 8.57 7.40 0.07
CA LEU A 208 7.15 7.71 0.19
C LEU A 208 6.71 7.79 1.66
N PRO A 209 5.66 8.53 1.98
CA PRO A 209 4.88 9.42 1.10
C PRO A 209 5.69 10.64 0.66
N LEU A 210 5.41 11.11 -0.56
CA LEU A 210 6.01 12.34 -1.05
C LEU A 210 5.58 13.54 -0.20
N LYS A 211 6.52 14.44 0.12
CA LYS A 211 6.19 15.72 0.77
C LYS A 211 5.71 16.74 -0.27
N ILE A 212 4.52 16.46 -0.87
CA ILE A 212 3.97 17.29 -1.94
C ILE A 212 3.55 18.66 -1.39
N PHE A 213 2.85 18.68 -0.24
CA PHE A 213 2.39 19.92 0.36
C PHE A 213 3.43 20.47 1.35
N HIS A 214 3.82 21.72 1.13
CA HIS A 214 4.85 22.45 1.88
C HIS A 214 4.55 23.95 1.85
N SER A 215 5.43 24.80 2.37
CA SER A 215 5.22 26.25 2.50
C SER A 215 4.83 26.95 1.18
N ASN A 216 5.29 26.45 0.03
CA ASN A 216 5.05 27.06 -1.29
C ASN A 216 4.02 26.30 -2.13
N TYR A 217 3.50 25.17 -1.65
CA TYR A 217 2.44 24.41 -2.31
C TYR A 217 1.44 23.91 -1.27
N LYS A 218 0.29 24.56 -1.22
CA LYS A 218 -0.71 24.37 -0.17
C LYS A 218 -1.95 23.63 -0.70
N ILE A 219 -2.68 23.02 0.20
CA ILE A 219 -3.97 22.39 -0.08
C ILE A 219 -5.07 23.09 0.70
N TYR A 220 -6.12 23.48 -0.02
CA TYR A 220 -7.33 24.09 0.51
C TYR A 220 -8.54 23.27 0.04
N PRO A 221 -9.01 22.29 0.83
CA PRO A 221 -10.09 21.38 0.39
C PRO A 221 -11.37 22.11 0.01
N LEU A 222 -11.69 23.18 0.72
CA LEU A 222 -12.79 24.08 0.41
C LEU A 222 -12.41 25.49 0.84
N ILE A 223 -12.63 26.47 -0.01
CA ILE A 223 -12.44 27.90 0.31
C ILE A 223 -13.70 28.70 0.08
N SER A 224 -13.89 29.71 0.92
CA SER A 224 -14.91 30.74 0.80
C SER A 224 -14.36 32.02 0.14
N LEU A 225 -15.25 32.92 -0.23
CA LEU A 225 -14.86 34.25 -0.75
C LEU A 225 -13.97 35.02 0.22
N TYR A 226 -14.17 34.85 1.52
CA TYR A 226 -13.39 35.56 2.55
C TYR A 226 -11.92 35.14 2.58
N GLU A 227 -11.63 33.88 2.25
CA GLU A 227 -10.27 33.34 2.32
C GLU A 227 -9.47 33.59 1.04
N ILE A 228 -10.13 33.84 -0.10
CA ILE A 228 -9.43 33.94 -1.39
C ILE A 228 -8.49 35.14 -1.45
N ASP A 229 -8.88 36.27 -0.88
CA ASP A 229 -8.06 37.48 -0.88
C ASP A 229 -6.74 37.23 -0.12
N GLN A 230 -6.79 36.49 0.99
CA GLN A 230 -5.60 36.14 1.78
C GLN A 230 -4.68 35.20 1.00
N ILE A 231 -5.24 34.25 0.23
CA ILE A 231 -4.46 33.31 -0.59
C ILE A 231 -3.82 34.04 -1.78
N GLU A 232 -4.51 35.01 -2.38
CA GLU A 232 -3.99 35.78 -3.52
C GLU A 232 -2.86 36.75 -3.13
N GLU A 233 -2.83 37.23 -1.89
CA GLU A 233 -1.75 38.06 -1.35
C GLU A 233 -0.42 37.30 -1.24
N GLU A 234 -0.44 35.97 -1.13
CA GLU A 234 0.75 35.11 -1.09
C GLU A 234 1.34 34.90 -2.51
N LYS A 235 2.18 35.81 -2.96
CA LYS A 235 2.66 35.88 -4.37
C LYS A 235 3.36 34.64 -4.91
N ASP A 236 4.04 33.86 -4.05
CA ASP A 236 4.90 32.73 -4.46
C ASP A 236 4.33 31.35 -4.05
N VAL A 237 3.05 31.29 -3.72
CA VAL A 237 2.38 30.05 -3.29
C VAL A 237 1.52 29.50 -4.42
N ASN A 238 1.79 28.24 -4.76
CA ASN A 238 0.91 27.43 -5.60
C ASN A 238 -0.02 26.59 -4.72
N TYR A 239 -1.13 26.13 -5.30
CA TYR A 239 -2.16 25.48 -4.51
C TYR A 239 -3.03 24.50 -5.30
N ILE A 240 -3.64 23.57 -4.55
CA ILE A 240 -4.86 22.89 -4.98
C ILE A 240 -5.98 23.42 -4.09
N MET A 241 -7.01 23.99 -4.70
CA MET A 241 -8.13 24.50 -3.97
C MET A 241 -9.46 24.00 -4.49
N GLY A 242 -10.39 23.79 -3.57
CA GLY A 242 -11.79 23.50 -3.86
C GLY A 242 -12.69 24.69 -3.56
N THR A 243 -13.75 24.88 -4.33
CA THR A 243 -14.75 25.92 -4.06
C THR A 243 -16.13 25.50 -4.55
N THR A 244 -17.17 26.00 -3.84
CA THR A 244 -18.56 25.95 -4.30
C THR A 244 -19.02 27.30 -4.87
N ASN A 245 -18.14 28.30 -4.86
CA ASN A 245 -18.48 29.66 -5.25
C ASN A 245 -18.26 29.90 -6.75
N GLN A 246 -19.35 30.20 -7.47
CA GLN A 246 -19.33 30.45 -8.91
C GLN A 246 -18.55 31.71 -9.28
N LEU A 247 -18.44 32.70 -8.41
CA LEU A 247 -17.68 33.92 -8.68
C LEU A 247 -16.18 33.61 -8.75
N ILE A 248 -15.67 32.83 -7.80
CA ILE A 248 -14.27 32.38 -7.79
C ILE A 248 -13.95 31.59 -9.07
N TRP A 249 -14.86 30.70 -9.49
CA TRP A 249 -14.72 29.93 -10.72
C TRP A 249 -14.63 30.84 -11.96
N ASN A 250 -15.58 31.74 -12.12
CA ASN A 250 -15.67 32.63 -13.30
C ASN A 250 -14.45 33.56 -13.38
N GLU A 251 -14.07 34.19 -12.27
CA GLU A 251 -12.91 35.08 -12.23
C GLU A 251 -11.60 34.35 -12.56
N SER A 252 -11.41 33.15 -12.02
CA SER A 252 -10.23 32.32 -12.30
C SER A 252 -10.17 31.90 -13.77
N PHE A 253 -11.33 31.62 -14.39
CA PHE A 253 -11.44 31.28 -15.80
C PHE A 253 -11.09 32.48 -16.70
N GLU A 254 -11.68 33.64 -16.46
CA GLU A 254 -11.49 34.84 -17.26
C GLU A 254 -10.03 35.34 -17.18
N LYS A 255 -9.47 35.39 -15.98
CA LYS A 255 -8.11 35.90 -15.74
C LYS A 255 -7.02 34.85 -15.96
N LYS A 256 -7.37 33.58 -16.20
CA LYS A 256 -6.43 32.43 -16.31
C LYS A 256 -5.44 32.38 -15.15
N LYS A 257 -5.93 32.58 -13.92
CA LYS A 257 -5.12 32.64 -12.70
C LYS A 257 -4.55 31.28 -12.28
N VAL A 258 -5.11 30.18 -12.81
CA VAL A 258 -4.77 28.81 -12.46
C VAL A 258 -4.29 28.03 -13.69
N ASP A 259 -3.55 26.95 -13.45
CA ASP A 259 -3.01 26.10 -14.52
C ASP A 259 -4.02 25.02 -14.97
N LEU A 260 -4.93 24.61 -14.06
CA LEU A 260 -5.94 23.58 -14.32
C LEU A 260 -7.25 23.92 -13.59
N MET A 261 -8.37 23.80 -14.29
CA MET A 261 -9.71 23.91 -13.71
C MET A 261 -10.50 22.62 -13.92
N ILE A 262 -11.20 22.18 -12.88
CA ILE A 262 -12.01 20.96 -12.88
C ILE A 262 -13.41 21.31 -12.40
N ASN A 263 -14.41 21.16 -13.26
CA ASN A 263 -15.82 21.29 -12.91
C ASN A 263 -16.45 19.91 -12.78
N ILE A 264 -16.75 19.51 -11.55
CA ILE A 264 -17.30 18.18 -11.26
C ILE A 264 -18.72 18.04 -11.83
N ASP A 265 -19.55 19.07 -11.68
CA ASP A 265 -20.97 19.02 -12.06
C ASP A 265 -21.15 18.95 -13.58
N LYS A 266 -20.25 19.60 -14.36
CA LYS A 266 -20.25 19.59 -15.81
C LYS A 266 -19.38 18.50 -16.43
N MET A 267 -18.63 17.74 -15.61
CA MET A 267 -17.64 16.76 -16.04
C MET A 267 -16.57 17.36 -16.99
N GLU A 268 -16.11 18.58 -16.67
CA GLU A 268 -15.14 19.31 -17.48
C GLU A 268 -13.78 19.40 -16.79
N ILE A 269 -12.70 19.18 -17.55
CA ILE A 269 -11.30 19.35 -17.11
C ILE A 269 -10.62 20.25 -18.12
N ILE A 270 -10.27 21.49 -17.70
CA ILE A 270 -9.83 22.59 -18.58
C ILE A 270 -8.40 22.98 -18.19
N PRO A 271 -7.39 22.56 -18.95
CA PRO A 271 -6.01 22.98 -18.74
C PRO A 271 -5.70 24.33 -19.44
N PHE A 272 -4.88 25.15 -18.79
CA PHE A 272 -4.40 26.44 -19.30
C PHE A 272 -2.88 26.37 -19.56
N PHE A 273 -2.43 25.56 -20.52
CA PHE A 273 -1.01 25.49 -20.87
C PHE A 273 -0.64 26.53 -21.92
N LYS A 274 0.61 26.99 -21.84
CA LYS A 274 1.29 27.58 -23.00
C LYS A 274 1.62 26.44 -24.00
N THR A 275 1.38 26.65 -25.27
CA THR A 275 1.48 25.67 -26.37
C THR A 275 2.79 24.88 -26.41
N ASP A 276 3.89 25.46 -25.93
CA ASP A 276 5.25 24.90 -26.01
C ASP A 276 5.52 23.74 -25.03
N LYS A 277 4.56 23.41 -24.16
CA LYS A 277 4.69 22.36 -23.13
C LYS A 277 3.68 21.22 -23.26
N LYS A 278 2.96 21.15 -24.36
CA LYS A 278 1.89 20.16 -24.57
C LYS A 278 2.38 18.72 -24.49
N GLU A 279 3.58 18.45 -25.01
CA GLU A 279 4.19 17.11 -25.01
C GLU A 279 4.38 16.51 -23.60
N ILE A 280 4.56 17.35 -22.56
CA ILE A 280 4.77 16.91 -21.18
C ILE A 280 3.52 16.24 -20.62
N PHE A 281 2.36 16.67 -21.09
CA PHE A 281 1.06 16.23 -20.64
C PHE A 281 0.41 15.18 -21.53
N GLU A 282 1.10 14.77 -22.60
CA GLU A 282 0.68 13.62 -23.40
C GLU A 282 0.78 12.33 -22.57
N TYR A 283 -0.14 11.41 -22.85
CA TYR A 283 -0.17 10.13 -22.16
C TYR A 283 0.93 9.21 -22.70
N THR A 284 1.69 8.62 -21.81
CA THR A 284 2.68 7.62 -22.16
C THR A 284 2.01 6.31 -22.54
N LYS A 285 2.75 5.39 -23.15
CA LYS A 285 2.23 4.05 -23.42
C LYS A 285 1.88 3.33 -22.13
N GLU A 286 2.75 3.42 -21.11
CA GLU A 286 2.54 2.81 -19.80
C GLU A 286 1.28 3.36 -19.12
N GLU A 287 1.04 4.67 -19.19
CA GLU A 287 -0.17 5.29 -18.62
C GLU A 287 -1.45 4.82 -19.34
N LYS A 288 -1.41 4.63 -20.66
CA LYS A 288 -2.51 4.06 -21.43
C LYS A 288 -2.76 2.61 -21.08
N ASP A 289 -1.71 1.82 -20.91
CA ASP A 289 -1.81 0.41 -20.53
C ASP A 289 -2.40 0.26 -19.12
N ILE A 290 -1.98 1.09 -18.16
CA ILE A 290 -2.55 1.13 -16.81
C ILE A 290 -4.04 1.49 -16.86
N TYR A 291 -4.39 2.57 -17.59
CA TYR A 291 -5.80 2.97 -17.72
C TYR A 291 -6.65 1.86 -18.35
N TYR A 292 -6.19 1.24 -19.42
CA TYR A 292 -6.86 0.15 -20.10
C TYR A 292 -7.11 -1.05 -19.17
N ASN A 293 -6.14 -1.42 -18.33
CA ASN A 293 -6.29 -2.49 -17.35
C ASN A 293 -7.36 -2.15 -16.30
N ILE A 294 -7.34 -0.90 -15.79
CA ILE A 294 -8.35 -0.42 -14.85
C ILE A 294 -9.74 -0.39 -15.50
N GLU A 295 -9.87 0.11 -16.73
CA GLU A 295 -11.13 0.17 -17.47
C GLU A 295 -11.73 -1.22 -17.71
N ASN A 296 -10.90 -2.20 -18.06
CA ASN A 296 -11.34 -3.60 -18.19
C ASN A 296 -11.87 -4.17 -16.87
N LYS A 297 -11.19 -3.89 -15.75
CA LYS A 297 -11.65 -4.32 -14.42
C LYS A 297 -12.98 -3.66 -14.06
N LEU A 298 -13.13 -2.35 -14.29
CA LEU A 298 -14.38 -1.60 -14.08
C LEU A 298 -15.54 -2.17 -14.92
N ASN A 299 -15.30 -2.44 -16.19
CA ASN A 299 -16.32 -2.99 -17.11
C ASN A 299 -16.79 -4.39 -16.69
N SER A 300 -15.89 -5.22 -16.14
CA SER A 300 -16.23 -6.57 -15.67
C SER A 300 -17.23 -6.59 -14.51
N HIS A 301 -17.30 -5.51 -13.72
CA HIS A 301 -18.15 -5.40 -12.53
C HIS A 301 -19.47 -4.65 -12.77
N LYS A 302 -19.80 -4.24 -14.02
CA LYS A 302 -21.05 -3.54 -14.42
C LYS A 302 -21.43 -2.37 -13.52
N VAL A 303 -20.47 -1.58 -13.08
CA VAL A 303 -20.71 -0.47 -12.16
C VAL A 303 -21.49 0.64 -12.85
N ASN A 304 -22.65 1.02 -12.28
CA ASN A 304 -23.50 2.08 -12.81
C ASN A 304 -23.14 3.42 -12.16
N TYR A 305 -22.66 4.40 -12.95
CA TYR A 305 -22.04 5.64 -12.48
C TYR A 305 -22.95 6.87 -12.46
N ASN A 306 -24.26 6.69 -12.55
CA ASN A 306 -25.21 7.80 -12.67
C ASN A 306 -25.45 8.58 -11.37
N ASN A 307 -24.81 8.22 -10.26
CA ASN A 307 -25.01 8.90 -8.99
C ASN A 307 -24.03 10.07 -8.82
N THR A 308 -24.57 11.28 -8.72
CA THR A 308 -23.81 12.53 -8.58
C THR A 308 -23.23 12.76 -7.19
N ASN A 309 -23.65 11.99 -6.17
CA ASN A 309 -23.12 12.14 -4.81
C ASN A 309 -21.87 11.28 -4.60
N TRP A 310 -20.73 11.94 -4.41
CA TRP A 310 -19.42 11.30 -4.22
C TRP A 310 -19.21 10.67 -2.83
N LEU A 311 -19.99 11.10 -1.85
CA LEU A 311 -19.91 10.60 -0.46
C LEU A 311 -20.89 9.46 -0.16
N ASN A 312 -21.58 8.90 -1.15
CA ASN A 312 -22.53 7.82 -0.92
C ASN A 312 -21.81 6.49 -0.64
N SER A 313 -21.81 6.06 0.62
CA SER A 313 -21.15 4.84 1.11
C SER A 313 -21.78 3.53 0.61
N ASN A 314 -23.05 3.56 0.15
CA ASN A 314 -23.75 2.36 -0.30
C ASN A 314 -23.25 1.75 -1.63
N GLU A 315 -22.32 2.41 -2.29
CA GLU A 315 -21.74 1.99 -3.57
C GLU A 315 -20.24 1.65 -3.47
N ILE A 316 -19.70 1.41 -2.28
CA ILE A 316 -18.28 1.08 -2.12
C ILE A 316 -18.07 -0.37 -2.54
N ASP A 317 -17.16 -0.57 -3.48
CA ASP A 317 -16.62 -1.87 -3.87
C ASP A 317 -15.12 -1.88 -3.55
N ASP A 318 -14.79 -2.40 -2.38
CA ASP A 318 -13.43 -2.35 -1.84
C ASP A 318 -12.43 -3.07 -2.76
N GLU A 319 -12.84 -4.15 -3.44
CA GLU A 319 -11.95 -4.91 -4.33
C GLU A 319 -11.48 -4.07 -5.52
N ILE A 320 -12.40 -3.32 -6.15
CA ILE A 320 -12.06 -2.49 -7.30
C ILE A 320 -11.25 -1.27 -6.87
N ASP A 321 -11.67 -0.61 -5.80
CA ASP A 321 -10.99 0.58 -5.30
C ASP A 321 -9.57 0.25 -4.83
N ASP A 322 -9.35 -0.92 -4.19
CA ASP A 322 -8.02 -1.43 -3.84
C ASP A 322 -7.18 -1.77 -5.07
N TYR A 323 -7.78 -2.41 -6.08
CA TYR A 323 -7.10 -2.68 -7.34
C TYR A 323 -6.57 -1.38 -7.98
N ILE A 324 -7.43 -0.34 -8.05
CA ILE A 324 -7.05 0.97 -8.61
C ILE A 324 -5.90 1.58 -7.80
N ARG A 325 -6.00 1.63 -6.47
CA ARG A 325 -4.95 2.15 -5.59
C ARG A 325 -3.62 1.42 -5.78
N ASN A 326 -3.66 0.09 -5.94
CA ASN A 326 -2.48 -0.73 -6.17
C ASN A 326 -1.81 -0.45 -7.53
N GLU A 327 -2.59 -0.27 -8.61
CA GLU A 327 -2.04 0.08 -9.92
C GLU A 327 -1.34 1.45 -9.90
N PHE A 328 -1.94 2.45 -9.23
CA PHE A 328 -1.27 3.75 -9.05
C PHE A 328 -0.07 3.66 -8.11
N SER A 329 -0.10 2.82 -7.08
CA SER A 329 1.06 2.57 -6.22
C SER A 329 2.24 2.01 -7.02
N LYS A 330 2.00 1.05 -7.92
CA LYS A 330 3.01 0.52 -8.84
C LYS A 330 3.56 1.62 -9.76
N TYR A 331 2.67 2.42 -10.36
CA TYR A 331 3.05 3.55 -11.21
C TYR A 331 3.98 4.54 -10.50
N PHE A 332 3.64 4.97 -9.27
CA PHE A 332 4.48 5.88 -8.50
C PHE A 332 5.83 5.26 -8.12
N LYS A 333 5.85 4.01 -7.68
CA LYS A 333 7.09 3.30 -7.33
C LYS A 333 8.01 3.18 -8.55
N ASP A 334 7.49 2.79 -9.71
CA ASP A 334 8.25 2.71 -10.97
C ASP A 334 8.81 4.08 -11.38
N MET A 335 8.00 5.13 -11.29
CA MET A 335 8.43 6.50 -11.54
C MET A 335 9.60 6.91 -10.61
N LEU A 336 9.51 6.60 -9.32
CA LEU A 336 10.52 6.95 -8.32
C LEU A 336 11.80 6.12 -8.50
N ILE A 337 11.71 4.84 -8.88
CA ILE A 337 12.87 4.03 -9.25
C ILE A 337 13.59 4.66 -10.46
N LYS A 338 12.86 5.05 -11.50
CA LYS A 338 13.44 5.73 -12.66
C LYS A 338 14.12 7.06 -12.30
N LEU A 339 13.52 7.82 -11.37
CA LEU A 339 14.10 9.06 -10.85
C LEU A 339 15.34 8.83 -10.00
N SER A 340 15.37 7.78 -9.16
CA SER A 340 16.54 7.46 -8.34
C SER A 340 17.75 7.12 -9.19
N LEU A 341 17.55 6.45 -10.33
CA LEU A 341 18.61 6.18 -11.29
C LEU A 341 19.23 7.46 -11.84
N ILE A 342 18.40 8.48 -12.12
CA ILE A 342 18.87 9.78 -12.60
C ILE A 342 19.73 10.47 -11.56
N GLN A 343 19.28 10.47 -10.29
CA GLN A 343 20.00 11.09 -9.21
C GLN A 343 21.37 10.45 -8.96
N ASN A 344 21.45 9.13 -9.09
CA ASN A 344 22.74 8.43 -9.00
C ASN A 344 23.68 8.74 -10.15
N MET A 345 23.13 8.94 -11.34
CA MET A 345 23.92 9.37 -12.49
C MET A 345 24.59 10.72 -12.22
N ILE A 346 23.95 11.57 -11.42
CA ILE A 346 24.52 12.86 -10.99
C ILE A 346 25.65 12.66 -9.98
N ASN A 347 25.57 11.63 -9.13
CA ASN A 347 26.47 11.44 -7.98
C ASN A 347 27.61 10.43 -8.19
N ILE A 348 27.74 9.68 -9.31
CA ILE A 348 28.62 8.50 -9.33
C ILE A 348 29.49 8.35 -10.59
N ASN A 349 30.81 8.22 -10.33
CA ASN A 349 31.85 7.71 -11.24
C ASN A 349 31.61 6.28 -11.79
N ASN A 350 30.65 5.52 -11.24
CA ASN A 350 30.41 4.13 -11.62
C ASN A 350 29.51 3.96 -12.87
N ILE A 351 28.75 4.97 -13.25
CA ILE A 351 27.86 4.93 -14.42
C ILE A 351 28.62 5.02 -15.73
N ALA A 352 29.81 5.63 -15.73
CA ALA A 352 30.72 5.58 -16.87
C ALA A 352 31.02 4.14 -17.30
N LYS A 353 31.21 3.22 -16.34
CA LYS A 353 31.40 1.78 -16.60
C LYS A 353 30.14 1.07 -17.12
N LEU A 354 28.96 1.44 -16.62
CA LEU A 354 27.68 0.83 -17.00
C LEU A 354 27.23 1.20 -18.41
N LEU A 355 27.53 2.44 -18.86
CA LEU A 355 27.06 2.95 -20.15
C LEU A 355 28.09 2.82 -21.27
N ASN A 356 29.31 2.30 -21.03
CA ASN A 356 30.41 2.25 -22.03
C ASN A 356 30.65 3.61 -22.70
N VAL A 357 30.46 4.71 -21.98
CA VAL A 357 30.62 6.07 -22.51
C VAL A 357 32.05 6.54 -22.23
N GLN A 358 32.89 6.60 -23.25
CA GLN A 358 34.33 6.94 -23.15
C GLN A 358 34.62 8.42 -22.82
N ASN A 359 33.64 9.32 -22.69
CA ASN A 359 33.86 10.75 -22.47
C ASN A 359 32.85 11.35 -21.47
N LEU A 360 32.94 10.96 -20.20
CA LEU A 360 32.18 11.58 -19.09
C LEU A 360 32.92 12.73 -18.41
N ASP A 361 34.21 12.91 -18.64
CA ASP A 361 35.03 13.98 -18.03
C ASP A 361 34.50 15.39 -18.35
N ASN A 362 33.81 15.57 -19.49
CA ASN A 362 33.14 16.83 -19.85
C ASN A 362 31.80 17.08 -19.15
N LEU A 363 31.21 16.09 -18.48
CA LEU A 363 29.96 16.24 -17.71
C LEU A 363 30.21 16.63 -16.25
N TYR A 364 31.44 16.42 -15.74
CA TYR A 364 31.83 16.70 -14.36
C TYR A 364 32.19 18.16 -14.06
N SER A 365 32.51 18.93 -15.06
CA SER A 365 32.91 20.35 -14.88
C SER A 365 31.71 21.29 -14.69
N GLN A 366 30.47 20.84 -14.89
CA GLN A 366 29.26 21.61 -14.63
C GLN A 366 28.49 21.00 -13.44
N SER A 367 28.52 21.67 -12.32
CA SER A 367 27.87 21.28 -11.07
C SER A 367 26.34 21.22 -11.13
N ILE A 368 25.74 21.41 -12.29
CA ILE A 368 24.29 21.33 -12.55
C ILE A 368 24.11 20.70 -13.93
N LEU A 369 23.64 19.46 -13.97
CA LEU A 369 23.19 18.84 -15.22
C LEU A 369 22.04 19.68 -15.78
N ASP A 370 22.21 20.19 -16.99
CA ASP A 370 21.15 20.91 -17.67
C ASP A 370 20.05 19.95 -18.12
N GLU A 371 18.90 20.50 -18.49
CA GLU A 371 17.73 19.73 -18.92
C GLU A 371 18.03 18.83 -20.13
N LYS A 372 18.97 19.27 -21.01
CA LYS A 372 19.35 18.50 -22.22
C LYS A 372 20.20 17.29 -21.84
N ALA A 373 21.11 17.43 -20.88
CA ALA A 373 21.93 16.33 -20.39
C ALA A 373 21.04 15.26 -19.71
N ILE A 374 20.12 15.66 -18.82
CA ILE A 374 19.17 14.77 -18.18
C ILE A 374 18.33 14.04 -19.22
N LYS A 375 17.75 14.74 -20.21
CA LYS A 375 16.96 14.12 -21.30
C LYS A 375 17.78 13.12 -22.12
N SER A 376 19.04 13.43 -22.43
CA SER A 376 19.92 12.53 -23.19
C SER A 376 20.16 11.22 -22.43
N ILE A 377 20.44 11.32 -21.14
CA ILE A 377 20.70 10.17 -20.27
C ILE A 377 19.43 9.32 -20.12
N LEU A 378 18.29 9.96 -19.84
CA LEU A 378 17.00 9.27 -19.72
C LEU A 378 16.60 8.55 -21.00
N LYS A 379 16.82 9.19 -22.18
CA LYS A 379 16.54 8.57 -23.48
C LYS A 379 17.40 7.33 -23.73
N LYS A 380 18.63 7.28 -23.20
CA LYS A 380 19.49 6.09 -23.29
C LYS A 380 19.03 4.97 -22.35
N LEU A 381 18.67 5.29 -21.10
CA LEU A 381 18.24 4.31 -20.11
C LEU A 381 16.82 3.81 -20.34
N PHE A 382 15.95 4.67 -20.85
CA PHE A 382 14.53 4.40 -21.06
C PHE A 382 14.10 4.82 -22.48
N PRO A 383 14.60 4.15 -23.52
CA PRO A 383 14.37 4.57 -24.91
C PRO A 383 12.89 4.62 -25.29
N ASN A 384 12.04 3.84 -24.59
CA ASN A 384 10.59 3.76 -24.81
C ASN A 384 9.76 4.59 -23.79
N SER A 385 10.41 5.36 -22.90
CA SER A 385 9.68 6.15 -21.90
C SER A 385 9.29 7.52 -22.45
N ASN A 386 8.00 7.75 -22.58
CA ASN A 386 7.46 9.02 -23.09
C ASN A 386 7.38 10.12 -22.01
N TYR A 387 7.61 9.83 -20.74
CA TYR A 387 7.52 10.85 -19.69
C TYR A 387 8.86 11.44 -19.23
N ILE A 388 9.92 11.29 -20.05
CA ILE A 388 11.25 11.89 -19.79
C ILE A 388 11.15 13.40 -19.53
N SER A 389 10.35 14.10 -20.34
CA SER A 389 10.16 15.54 -20.19
C SER A 389 9.47 15.91 -18.88
N PHE A 390 8.49 15.11 -18.46
CA PHE A 390 7.84 15.27 -17.15
C PHE A 390 8.81 15.04 -16.00
N LEU A 391 9.58 13.94 -16.02
CA LEU A 391 10.57 13.61 -14.98
C LEU A 391 11.62 14.71 -14.84
N SER A 392 12.07 15.28 -15.97
CA SER A 392 13.01 16.40 -16.00
C SER A 392 12.44 17.68 -15.36
N LEU A 393 11.12 17.91 -15.42
CA LEU A 393 10.50 19.04 -14.74
C LEU A 393 10.24 18.73 -13.27
N PHE A 394 9.80 17.52 -12.96
CA PHE A 394 9.58 17.12 -11.58
C PHE A 394 10.87 17.20 -10.75
N SER A 395 12.03 16.86 -11.35
CA SER A 395 13.33 16.99 -10.68
C SER A 395 13.69 18.43 -10.26
N LYS A 396 12.96 19.43 -10.72
CA LYS A 396 13.14 20.85 -10.36
C LYS A 396 12.18 21.34 -9.26
N THR A 397 11.25 20.51 -8.82
CA THR A 397 10.26 20.87 -7.79
C THR A 397 10.84 20.75 -6.38
N LYS A 398 10.23 21.44 -5.42
CA LYS A 398 10.58 21.29 -4.00
C LYS A 398 10.18 19.90 -3.47
N SER A 399 9.06 19.36 -3.92
CA SER A 399 8.63 18.00 -3.60
C SER A 399 9.71 16.97 -3.97
N PHE A 400 10.36 17.11 -5.11
CA PHE A 400 11.48 16.28 -5.51
C PHE A 400 12.70 16.48 -4.59
N SER A 401 13.05 17.72 -4.24
CA SER A 401 14.19 17.98 -3.35
C SER A 401 13.99 17.38 -1.96
N TYR A 402 12.77 17.39 -1.43
CA TYR A 402 12.45 16.69 -0.18
C TYR A 402 12.51 15.17 -0.35
N TRP A 403 11.99 14.64 -1.45
CA TRP A 403 12.05 13.21 -1.72
C TRP A 403 13.48 12.70 -1.78
N ILE A 404 14.38 13.42 -2.45
CA ILE A 404 15.79 13.03 -2.57
C ILE A 404 16.50 12.95 -1.21
N SER A 405 16.11 13.77 -0.22
CA SER A 405 16.67 13.72 1.13
C SER A 405 16.16 12.52 1.95
N ASP A 406 15.01 11.97 1.59
CA ASP A 406 14.32 10.93 2.35
C ASP A 406 14.41 9.53 1.70
N VAL A 407 14.78 9.47 0.40
CA VAL A 407 14.85 8.21 -0.33
C VAL A 407 15.98 7.32 0.16
N SER A 408 15.70 6.01 0.23
CA SER A 408 16.73 5.04 0.58
C SER A 408 17.80 4.94 -0.51
N GLU A 409 19.08 4.97 -0.13
CA GLU A 409 20.19 4.73 -1.06
C GLU A 409 20.09 3.37 -1.77
N ASN A 410 19.40 2.43 -1.16
CA ASN A 410 19.21 1.08 -1.71
C ASN A 410 18.23 1.03 -2.89
N LEU A 411 17.41 2.08 -3.11
CA LEU A 411 16.40 2.10 -4.17
C LEU A 411 16.98 1.88 -5.57
N PHE A 412 18.21 2.29 -5.80
CA PHE A 412 18.84 2.13 -7.12
C PHE A 412 19.20 0.71 -7.49
N TYR A 413 19.44 -0.15 -6.52
CA TYR A 413 19.84 -1.53 -6.75
C TYR A 413 18.70 -2.40 -7.28
N LEU A 414 17.47 -1.87 -7.28
CA LEU A 414 16.29 -2.53 -7.83
C LEU A 414 16.14 -2.40 -9.35
N SER A 415 16.98 -1.60 -9.98
CA SER A 415 16.91 -1.50 -11.43
C SER A 415 17.33 -2.82 -12.10
N PRO A 416 16.58 -3.30 -13.12
CA PRO A 416 16.96 -4.46 -13.91
C PRO A 416 18.31 -4.28 -14.62
N TYR A 417 18.85 -3.07 -14.64
CA TYR A 417 20.15 -2.73 -15.25
C TYR A 417 21.30 -2.68 -14.24
N ILE A 418 21.03 -2.83 -12.95
CA ILE A 418 22.04 -2.71 -11.89
C ILE A 418 22.17 -4.02 -11.13
N SER A 419 23.42 -4.48 -10.99
CA SER A 419 23.80 -5.56 -10.10
C SER A 419 24.56 -5.00 -8.91
N SER A 420 24.41 -5.59 -7.73
CA SER A 420 25.13 -5.20 -6.52
C SER A 420 25.78 -6.41 -5.87
N ASP A 421 27.10 -6.34 -5.72
CA ASP A 421 27.86 -7.31 -4.93
C ASP A 421 27.80 -6.99 -3.42
N LYS A 422 27.20 -5.87 -3.05
CA LYS A 422 26.97 -5.49 -1.65
C LYS A 422 25.60 -5.94 -1.20
N SER A 423 25.52 -6.46 0.01
CA SER A 423 24.25 -6.79 0.65
C SER A 423 23.46 -5.51 0.94
N ILE A 424 22.21 -5.49 0.53
CA ILE A 424 21.27 -4.40 0.76
C ILE A 424 20.00 -4.90 1.44
N THR A 425 19.33 -4.03 2.19
CA THR A 425 18.04 -4.34 2.82
C THR A 425 16.90 -3.87 1.93
N PHE A 426 16.04 -4.78 1.54
CA PHE A 426 14.88 -4.53 0.72
C PHE A 426 13.58 -4.94 1.42
N PHE A 427 12.56 -4.08 1.36
CA PHE A 427 11.23 -4.34 1.93
C PHE A 427 10.25 -4.67 0.80
N LEU A 428 9.64 -5.87 0.86
CA LEU A 428 8.67 -6.33 -0.11
C LEU A 428 7.26 -5.80 0.20
N GLU A 429 6.38 -5.85 -0.80
CA GLU A 429 4.99 -5.38 -0.68
C GLU A 429 4.14 -6.18 0.32
N ASP A 430 4.45 -7.46 0.47
CA ASP A 430 3.81 -8.37 1.44
C ASP A 430 4.32 -8.18 2.89
N GLY A 431 5.20 -7.19 3.11
CA GLY A 431 5.80 -6.88 4.40
C GLY A 431 7.04 -7.71 4.73
N ASN A 432 7.45 -8.65 3.87
CA ASN A 432 8.70 -9.38 4.05
C ASN A 432 9.91 -8.46 3.86
N THR A 433 11.01 -8.80 4.49
CA THR A 433 12.28 -8.09 4.34
C THR A 433 13.32 -9.03 3.75
N TYR A 434 13.98 -8.60 2.67
CA TYR A 434 15.13 -9.27 2.11
C TYR A 434 16.41 -8.50 2.45
N ILE A 435 17.46 -9.21 2.84
CA ILE A 435 18.81 -8.66 3.06
C ILE A 435 19.78 -9.52 2.27
N GLY A 436 20.35 -8.99 1.20
CA GLY A 436 21.22 -9.79 0.33
C GLY A 436 21.68 -9.05 -0.91
N THR A 437 22.29 -9.79 -1.83
CA THR A 437 22.80 -9.26 -3.09
C THR A 437 21.75 -9.34 -4.20
N PHE A 438 21.97 -8.61 -5.29
CA PHE A 438 21.06 -8.52 -6.42
C PHE A 438 21.81 -8.64 -7.74
N ASN A 439 21.16 -9.27 -8.71
CA ASN A 439 21.62 -9.29 -10.09
C ASN A 439 20.44 -8.95 -11.01
N LYS A 440 20.59 -7.92 -11.84
CA LYS A 440 19.52 -7.44 -12.75
C LYS A 440 18.17 -7.21 -12.05
N GLY A 441 18.21 -6.70 -10.82
CA GLY A 441 17.03 -6.42 -10.02
C GLY A 441 16.36 -7.62 -9.36
N LEU A 442 16.93 -8.83 -9.49
CA LEU A 442 16.45 -10.06 -8.86
C LEU A 442 17.36 -10.43 -7.69
N PHE A 443 16.82 -11.13 -6.68
CA PHE A 443 17.62 -11.71 -5.60
C PHE A 443 18.61 -12.70 -6.19
N ASP A 444 19.89 -12.51 -5.90
CA ASP A 444 20.95 -13.35 -6.45
C ASP A 444 22.15 -13.38 -5.49
N GLY A 445 22.81 -14.54 -5.37
CA GLY A 445 23.86 -14.75 -4.39
C GLY A 445 23.31 -15.11 -3.01
N PHE A 446 23.99 -14.72 -1.92
CA PHE A 446 23.56 -15.04 -0.56
C PHE A 446 22.65 -13.98 -0.01
N GLY A 447 21.53 -14.38 0.63
CA GLY A 447 20.59 -13.46 1.22
C GLY A 447 19.63 -14.09 2.24
N THR A 448 19.05 -13.24 3.08
CA THR A 448 18.10 -13.59 4.11
C THR A 448 16.77 -12.93 3.82
N MET A 449 15.67 -13.69 3.79
CA MET A 449 14.30 -13.20 3.69
C MET A 449 13.53 -13.55 4.96
N SER A 450 12.91 -12.56 5.59
CA SER A 450 12.12 -12.75 6.82
C SER A 450 10.77 -12.03 6.76
N SER A 451 9.74 -12.65 7.34
CA SER A 451 8.47 -11.97 7.59
C SER A 451 8.54 -11.08 8.83
N LEU A 452 7.66 -10.08 8.89
CA LEU A 452 7.56 -9.14 10.02
C LEU A 452 7.18 -9.79 11.33
N ASP A 453 6.36 -10.82 11.28
CA ASP A 453 5.92 -11.59 12.45
C ASP A 453 6.92 -12.69 12.85
N ASN A 454 8.07 -12.78 12.17
CA ASN A 454 9.11 -13.80 12.34
C ASN A 454 8.62 -15.24 12.14
N LYS A 455 7.50 -15.46 11.47
CA LYS A 455 6.97 -16.80 11.18
C LYS A 455 7.53 -17.42 9.92
N TYR A 456 8.20 -16.62 9.10
CA TYR A 456 8.91 -17.05 7.92
C TYR A 456 10.34 -16.50 7.95
N LEU A 457 11.32 -17.39 7.78
CA LEU A 457 12.73 -17.03 7.62
C LEU A 457 13.35 -17.97 6.59
N TYR A 458 13.96 -17.41 5.57
CA TYR A 458 14.87 -18.13 4.69
C TYR A 458 16.24 -17.45 4.72
N GLU A 459 17.27 -18.22 4.93
CA GLU A 459 18.67 -17.80 4.86
C GLU A 459 19.44 -18.76 3.95
N GLY A 460 20.01 -18.27 2.86
CA GLY A 460 20.68 -19.13 1.90
C GLY A 460 20.98 -18.46 0.57
N GLU A 461 21.31 -19.31 -0.40
CA GLU A 461 21.63 -18.89 -1.75
C GLU A 461 20.35 -18.60 -2.56
N TRP A 462 20.45 -17.60 -3.43
CA TRP A 462 19.40 -17.14 -4.34
C TRP A 462 19.93 -17.13 -5.76
N LYS A 463 19.08 -17.41 -6.72
CA LYS A 463 19.39 -17.30 -8.15
C LYS A 463 18.17 -16.84 -8.91
N ASP A 464 18.30 -15.74 -9.68
CA ASP A 464 17.23 -15.20 -10.51
C ASP A 464 15.90 -14.99 -9.73
N GLY A 465 15.98 -14.58 -8.45
CA GLY A 465 14.84 -14.32 -7.57
C GLY A 465 14.28 -15.55 -6.84
N LEU A 466 14.81 -16.76 -7.07
CA LEU A 466 14.35 -18.01 -6.48
C LEU A 466 15.38 -18.57 -5.48
N LYS A 467 14.91 -19.27 -4.44
CA LYS A 467 15.79 -20.01 -3.52
C LYS A 467 16.54 -21.08 -4.29
N HIS A 468 17.85 -21.09 -4.15
CA HIS A 468 18.73 -21.99 -4.88
C HIS A 468 19.90 -22.40 -3.97
N GLY A 469 20.71 -23.41 -4.39
CA GLY A 469 21.88 -23.81 -3.62
C GLY A 469 21.56 -24.21 -2.18
N ASN A 470 22.46 -23.96 -1.23
CA ASN A 470 22.27 -24.32 0.16
C ASN A 470 21.52 -23.24 0.93
N GLY A 471 20.59 -23.66 1.82
CA GLY A 471 19.83 -22.74 2.63
C GLY A 471 19.08 -23.40 3.77
N GLN A 472 18.55 -22.53 4.64
CA GLN A 472 17.67 -22.89 5.76
C GLN A 472 16.35 -22.16 5.60
N LEU A 473 15.26 -22.91 5.74
CA LEU A 473 13.88 -22.37 5.74
C LEU A 473 13.21 -22.71 7.06
N ILE A 474 12.68 -21.69 7.72
CA ILE A 474 11.89 -21.82 8.94
C ILE A 474 10.53 -21.21 8.68
N THR A 475 9.48 -21.98 8.88
CA THR A 475 8.09 -21.54 8.85
C THR A 475 7.36 -22.05 10.09
N GLU A 476 6.10 -21.65 10.29
CA GLU A 476 5.27 -22.21 11.36
C GLU A 476 5.12 -23.74 11.24
N LYS A 477 5.13 -24.27 10.02
CA LYS A 477 4.82 -25.70 9.74
C LYS A 477 6.05 -26.56 9.61
N ILE A 478 7.17 -26.00 9.12
CA ILE A 478 8.37 -26.78 8.83
C ILE A 478 9.64 -26.00 9.13
N LYS A 479 10.70 -26.76 9.48
CA LYS A 479 12.10 -26.30 9.43
C LYS A 479 12.85 -27.20 8.48
N TYR A 480 13.48 -26.61 7.47
CA TYR A 480 14.28 -27.33 6.50
C TYR A 480 15.70 -26.76 6.43
N SER A 481 16.69 -27.62 6.37
CA SER A 481 18.09 -27.28 6.09
C SER A 481 18.61 -28.21 5.02
N GLY A 482 19.08 -27.68 3.90
CA GLY A 482 19.54 -28.46 2.79
C GLY A 482 19.62 -27.68 1.48
N LYS A 483 19.65 -28.41 0.37
CA LYS A 483 19.74 -27.82 -0.96
C LYS A 483 18.36 -27.43 -1.50
N PHE A 484 18.31 -26.30 -2.18
CA PHE A 484 17.16 -25.82 -2.95
C PHE A 484 17.48 -25.80 -4.44
N GLU A 485 16.48 -26.02 -5.25
CA GLU A 485 16.52 -25.80 -6.69
C GLU A 485 15.21 -25.16 -7.14
N ASN A 486 15.27 -23.88 -7.52
CA ASN A 486 14.11 -23.06 -7.93
C ASN A 486 12.95 -23.14 -6.92
N ASP A 487 13.19 -22.74 -5.67
CA ASP A 487 12.29 -22.76 -4.51
C ASP A 487 11.91 -24.14 -3.97
N VAL A 488 12.38 -25.25 -4.55
CA VAL A 488 12.00 -26.61 -4.20
C VAL A 488 13.13 -27.31 -3.47
N PHE A 489 12.82 -28.11 -2.42
CA PHE A 489 13.81 -28.95 -1.72
C PHE A 489 14.40 -29.98 -2.69
N SER A 490 15.71 -30.08 -2.71
CA SER A 490 16.44 -30.93 -3.66
C SER A 490 17.75 -31.45 -3.05
N GLY A 491 18.34 -32.46 -3.71
CA GLY A 491 19.67 -32.96 -3.37
C GLY A 491 19.70 -33.91 -2.19
N SER A 492 20.93 -34.27 -1.77
CA SER A 492 21.19 -35.23 -0.72
C SER A 492 21.40 -34.55 0.65
N LYS A 493 21.16 -35.33 1.74
CA LYS A 493 21.41 -34.92 3.14
C LYS A 493 20.63 -33.70 3.61
N GLY A 494 19.44 -33.48 3.04
CA GLY A 494 18.53 -32.48 3.59
C GLY A 494 17.91 -32.95 4.90
N VAL A 495 17.66 -32.02 5.82
CA VAL A 495 16.97 -32.26 7.11
C VAL A 495 15.69 -31.47 7.13
N LEU A 496 14.55 -32.14 7.32
CA LEU A 496 13.24 -31.53 7.47
C LEU A 496 12.61 -31.93 8.80
N CYS A 497 12.17 -30.95 9.57
CA CYS A 497 11.35 -31.13 10.77
C CYS A 497 9.98 -30.50 10.54
N ASP A 498 8.91 -31.27 10.74
CA ASP A 498 7.53 -30.74 10.64
C ASP A 498 6.96 -30.27 11.99
N GLU A 499 5.78 -29.62 11.94
CA GLU A 499 5.07 -29.11 13.11
C GLU A 499 4.70 -30.17 14.15
N LYS A 500 4.61 -31.44 13.74
CA LYS A 500 4.30 -32.58 14.61
C LYS A 500 5.54 -33.14 15.31
N GLY A 501 6.72 -32.63 14.95
CA GLY A 501 8.00 -33.12 15.47
C GLY A 501 8.57 -34.35 14.75
N ASN A 502 8.03 -34.69 13.57
CA ASN A 502 8.68 -35.71 12.74
C ASN A 502 9.94 -35.08 12.11
N ILE A 503 11.01 -35.90 12.01
CA ILE A 503 12.28 -35.46 11.44
C ILE A 503 12.67 -36.43 10.31
N TYR A 504 12.87 -35.87 9.12
CA TYR A 504 13.47 -36.60 8.00
C TYR A 504 14.87 -36.07 7.73
N GLU A 505 15.82 -36.97 7.59
CA GLU A 505 17.19 -36.72 7.15
C GLU A 505 17.52 -37.64 5.97
N GLY A 506 17.76 -37.07 4.78
CA GLY A 506 17.96 -37.87 3.58
C GLY A 506 17.89 -37.09 2.27
N ASP A 507 17.62 -37.84 1.20
CA ASP A 507 17.59 -37.28 -0.15
C ASP A 507 16.21 -36.70 -0.51
N PHE A 508 16.24 -35.63 -1.29
CA PHE A 508 15.04 -34.92 -1.78
C PHE A 508 15.08 -34.81 -3.30
N VAL A 509 13.96 -35.10 -3.95
CA VAL A 509 13.73 -34.86 -5.36
C VAL A 509 12.38 -34.15 -5.52
N ASN A 510 12.37 -32.98 -6.15
CA ASN A 510 11.16 -32.19 -6.38
C ASN A 510 10.31 -31.98 -5.09
N GLY A 511 10.97 -31.68 -3.97
CA GLY A 511 10.34 -31.40 -2.68
C GLY A 511 9.84 -32.64 -1.93
N LYS A 512 10.10 -33.86 -2.41
CA LYS A 512 9.66 -35.11 -1.78
C LYS A 512 10.85 -35.93 -1.30
N PHE A 513 10.64 -36.69 -0.26
CA PHE A 513 11.61 -37.73 0.16
C PHE A 513 11.79 -38.72 -0.97
N ASP A 514 13.00 -38.90 -1.45
CA ASP A 514 13.33 -39.84 -2.54
C ASP A 514 14.80 -40.26 -2.41
N GLY A 515 15.12 -41.53 -2.60
CA GLY A 515 16.46 -42.04 -2.33
C GLY A 515 16.59 -42.67 -0.94
N TYR A 516 17.71 -42.48 -0.27
CA TYR A 516 17.98 -43.09 1.04
C TYR A 516 17.78 -42.05 2.16
N GLY A 517 17.11 -42.43 3.25
CA GLY A 517 16.84 -41.51 4.34
C GLY A 517 16.52 -42.17 5.67
N HIS A 518 16.53 -41.34 6.69
CA HIS A 518 16.18 -41.64 8.06
C HIS A 518 14.99 -40.80 8.48
N TYR A 519 13.87 -41.41 8.85
CA TYR A 519 12.64 -40.73 9.27
C TYR A 519 12.28 -41.09 10.71
N LYS A 520 12.42 -40.12 11.59
CA LYS A 520 12.02 -40.21 13.01
C LYS A 520 10.62 -39.64 13.15
N MET A 521 9.68 -40.45 13.56
CA MET A 521 8.29 -40.04 13.76
C MET A 521 8.07 -39.56 15.19
N SER A 522 7.23 -38.58 15.36
CA SER A 522 6.89 -38.00 16.67
C SER A 522 6.23 -39.00 17.62
N ASN A 523 5.64 -40.08 17.11
CA ASN A 523 5.09 -41.18 17.90
C ASN A 523 6.15 -42.15 18.49
N GLY A 524 7.43 -41.95 18.15
CA GLY A 524 8.56 -42.75 18.57
C GLY A 524 8.98 -43.86 17.59
N ASP A 525 8.29 -44.04 16.47
CA ASP A 525 8.71 -44.97 15.43
C ASP A 525 9.86 -44.34 14.64
N ASN A 526 10.70 -45.20 14.07
CA ASN A 526 11.92 -44.81 13.35
C ASN A 526 12.13 -45.67 12.11
N TYR A 527 12.24 -45.06 10.93
CA TYR A 527 12.50 -45.76 9.69
C TYR A 527 13.83 -45.35 9.07
N ILE A 528 14.63 -46.33 8.68
CA ILE A 528 15.87 -46.12 7.93
C ILE A 528 15.80 -46.96 6.67
N GLY A 529 15.88 -46.37 5.49
CA GLY A 529 15.76 -47.12 4.23
C GLY A 529 15.51 -46.23 3.02
N GLN A 530 15.01 -46.89 1.99
CA GLN A 530 14.71 -46.24 0.72
C GLN A 530 13.36 -45.56 0.75
N PHE A 531 13.27 -44.42 0.05
CA PHE A 531 12.07 -43.63 -0.17
C PHE A 531 11.82 -43.44 -1.66
N LYS A 532 10.58 -43.36 -2.05
CA LYS A 532 10.15 -42.96 -3.40
C LYS A 532 8.91 -42.07 -3.31
N ASN A 533 8.99 -40.86 -3.88
CA ASN A 533 7.89 -39.90 -3.89
C ASN A 533 7.24 -39.65 -2.50
N GLY A 534 8.03 -39.67 -1.41
CA GLY A 534 7.57 -39.45 -0.04
C GLY A 534 7.11 -40.71 0.72
N PHE A 535 7.15 -41.90 0.08
CA PHE A 535 6.76 -43.18 0.71
C PHE A 535 7.98 -44.04 1.00
N PHE A 536 7.90 -44.86 2.06
CA PHE A 536 8.85 -45.95 2.24
C PHE A 536 8.78 -46.90 1.02
N GLU A 537 9.91 -47.22 0.44
CA GLU A 537 9.99 -48.04 -0.78
C GLU A 537 11.24 -48.90 -0.71
N GLY A 538 11.21 -50.09 -1.32
CA GLY A 538 12.36 -50.95 -1.36
C GLY A 538 12.81 -51.44 0.03
N LYS A 539 14.11 -51.64 0.23
CA LYS A 539 14.67 -52.16 1.47
C LYS A 539 14.71 -51.11 2.57
N GLY A 540 14.24 -51.48 3.78
CA GLY A 540 14.27 -50.61 4.93
C GLY A 540 14.13 -51.33 6.26
N GLN A 541 14.49 -50.60 7.33
CA GLN A 541 14.35 -51.00 8.71
C GLN A 541 13.36 -50.07 9.39
N LEU A 542 12.30 -50.61 9.98
CA LEU A 542 11.35 -49.89 10.79
C LEU A 542 11.43 -50.37 12.23
N THR A 543 11.78 -49.48 13.13
CA THR A 543 11.75 -49.70 14.59
C THR A 543 10.52 -49.01 15.15
N ASP A 544 9.64 -49.75 15.81
CA ASP A 544 8.46 -49.20 16.47
C ASP A 544 8.81 -48.58 17.84
N LYS A 545 7.90 -47.81 18.40
CA LYS A 545 8.07 -47.18 19.72
C LYS A 545 8.29 -48.18 20.88
N LYS A 546 7.99 -49.48 20.68
CA LYS A 546 8.21 -50.53 21.68
C LYS A 546 9.59 -51.17 21.54
N GLY A 547 10.37 -50.81 20.50
CA GLY A 547 11.68 -51.35 20.20
C GLY A 547 11.66 -52.62 19.34
N ASN A 548 10.50 -52.98 18.76
CA ASN A 548 10.51 -54.08 17.78
C ASN A 548 11.04 -53.54 16.45
N VAL A 549 11.92 -54.34 15.81
CA VAL A 549 12.59 -53.96 14.58
C VAL A 549 12.11 -54.84 13.43
N PHE A 550 11.54 -54.25 12.40
CA PHE A 550 11.25 -54.92 11.13
C PHE A 550 12.33 -54.57 10.11
N ASN A 551 12.94 -55.63 9.56
CA ASN A 551 13.84 -55.50 8.41
C ASN A 551 13.22 -56.20 7.22
N GLY A 552 12.99 -55.50 6.10
CA GLY A 552 12.34 -56.09 4.94
C GLY A 552 12.09 -55.07 3.83
N ASN A 553 11.22 -55.45 2.90
CA ASN A 553 10.83 -54.58 1.81
C ASN A 553 9.56 -53.80 2.11
N PHE A 554 9.46 -52.61 1.51
CA PHE A 554 8.31 -51.73 1.55
C PHE A 554 7.86 -51.38 0.13
N VAL A 555 6.56 -51.24 -0.05
CA VAL A 555 5.91 -50.75 -1.26
C VAL A 555 4.87 -49.71 -0.86
N LYS A 556 5.02 -48.49 -1.36
CA LYS A 556 4.10 -47.34 -1.06
C LYS A 556 3.81 -47.19 0.43
N GLY A 557 4.83 -47.27 1.28
CA GLY A 557 4.76 -47.11 2.73
C GLY A 557 4.33 -48.33 3.52
N LYS A 558 4.00 -49.45 2.87
CA LYS A 558 3.56 -50.69 3.53
C LYS A 558 4.62 -51.79 3.43
N LYS A 559 4.73 -52.62 4.47
CA LYS A 559 5.57 -53.81 4.45
C LYS A 559 5.08 -54.75 3.34
N ASP A 560 5.96 -55.17 2.44
CA ASP A 560 5.63 -56.09 1.35
C ASP A 560 6.82 -57.02 1.04
N GLY A 561 6.53 -58.30 0.71
CA GLY A 561 7.55 -59.30 0.46
C GLY A 561 8.08 -59.97 1.74
N HIS A 562 9.27 -60.58 1.65
CA HIS A 562 9.92 -61.21 2.80
C HIS A 562 10.45 -60.17 3.79
N GLY A 563 10.28 -60.46 5.08
CA GLY A 563 10.80 -59.62 6.14
C GLY A 563 10.97 -60.36 7.47
N LEU A 564 11.83 -59.79 8.30
CA LEU A 564 12.19 -60.27 9.63
C LEU A 564 11.80 -59.27 10.69
N ILE A 565 11.06 -59.71 11.69
CA ILE A 565 10.79 -58.94 12.90
C ILE A 565 11.66 -59.45 14.04
N VAL A 566 12.38 -58.54 14.68
CA VAL A 566 13.04 -58.79 15.96
C VAL A 566 12.26 -58.06 17.03
N THR A 567 11.66 -58.82 17.95
CA THR A 567 10.91 -58.17 19.06
C THR A 567 11.86 -57.55 20.06
N ASN A 568 11.36 -56.64 20.90
CA ASN A 568 12.11 -56.03 22.01
C ASN A 568 12.58 -57.02 23.06
N LYS A 569 12.06 -58.29 23.02
CA LYS A 569 12.50 -59.41 23.87
C LYS A 569 13.53 -60.28 23.19
N GLY A 570 13.94 -59.98 21.97
CA GLY A 570 14.90 -60.73 21.18
C GLY A 570 14.30 -61.89 20.39
N GLU A 571 12.98 -62.08 20.37
CA GLU A 571 12.33 -63.10 19.54
C GLU A 571 12.42 -62.70 18.06
N ILE A 572 12.73 -63.69 17.21
CA ILE A 572 12.87 -63.53 15.77
C ILE A 572 11.65 -64.16 15.09
N ILE A 573 10.93 -63.37 14.29
CA ILE A 573 9.77 -63.82 13.53
C ILE A 573 10.02 -63.48 12.06
N GLU A 574 10.13 -64.54 11.22
CA GLU A 574 10.32 -64.41 9.79
C GLU A 574 9.05 -64.79 9.04
N GLY A 575 8.73 -64.06 7.96
CA GLY A 575 7.56 -64.34 7.19
C GLY A 575 7.41 -63.47 5.95
N LYS A 576 6.26 -63.64 5.26
CA LYS A 576 5.87 -62.80 4.14
C LYS A 576 4.89 -61.71 4.59
N PHE A 577 5.03 -60.58 3.97
CA PHE A 577 4.12 -59.45 4.16
C PHE A 577 3.44 -59.12 2.83
N LYS A 578 2.18 -58.75 2.85
CA LYS A 578 1.46 -58.20 1.71
C LYS A 578 0.59 -57.06 2.21
N ASP A 579 0.78 -55.86 1.64
CA ASP A 579 0.06 -54.63 2.04
C ASP A 579 0.09 -54.33 3.54
N GLY A 580 1.19 -54.69 4.23
CA GLY A 580 1.38 -54.54 5.68
C GLY A 580 0.87 -55.68 6.53
N ILE A 581 0.18 -56.68 5.97
CA ILE A 581 -0.36 -57.85 6.67
C ILE A 581 0.70 -58.94 6.69
N PHE A 582 0.91 -59.56 7.87
CA PHE A 582 1.90 -60.65 8.08
C PHE A 582 1.30 -62.01 7.73
N PHE A 583 2.04 -62.81 7.00
CA PHE A 583 1.75 -64.20 6.69
C PHE A 583 2.94 -65.08 7.16
N ARG A 584 2.69 -65.98 8.11
CA ARG A 584 3.71 -66.87 8.62
C ARG A 584 4.06 -67.95 7.58
N ILE A 585 5.32 -68.17 7.29
CA ILE A 585 5.78 -69.28 6.40
C ILE A 585 5.91 -70.49 7.27
N ASN A 586 5.11 -71.57 7.00
CA ASN A 586 5.36 -72.89 7.57
C ASN A 586 6.30 -73.67 6.63
N ASN A 587 7.27 -74.40 7.20
CA ASN A 587 8.25 -75.19 6.48
C ASN A 587 7.66 -76.37 5.67
N ASN A 588 6.33 -76.58 5.74
CA ASN A 588 5.61 -77.55 4.93
C ASN A 588 4.74 -76.84 3.94
N ASN A 589 5.15 -76.85 2.66
CA ASN A 589 4.51 -76.28 1.50
C ASN A 589 2.98 -75.96 1.64
N ASN A 590 2.61 -74.70 1.47
CA ASN A 590 1.33 -74.16 1.01
C ASN A 590 0.27 -73.59 2.00
N ASP A 591 0.51 -73.53 3.30
CA ASP A 591 -0.48 -72.83 4.15
C ASP A 591 0.02 -71.45 4.67
N ILE A 592 -0.62 -70.38 4.19
CA ILE A 592 -0.42 -69.00 4.63
C ILE A 592 -1.50 -68.70 5.66
N TYR A 593 -1.13 -68.56 6.96
CA TYR A 593 -2.06 -68.13 8.01
C TYR A 593 -1.86 -66.64 8.28
N LYS A 594 -3.02 -65.96 8.44
CA LYS A 594 -3.11 -64.53 8.79
C LYS A 594 -2.58 -64.26 10.19
#